data_92ccc8d783e50453de5774ccbbe7df55
#
_entry.id   92ccc8d783e50453de5774ccbbe7df55
#
_cell.length_a   1.000
_cell.length_b   1.000
_cell.length_c   1.000
_cell.angle_alpha   90.00
_cell.angle_beta   90.00
_cell.angle_gamma   90.00
#
_symmetry.space_group_name_H-M   'P 1'
#
loop_
_entity.id
_entity.type
_entity.pdbx_description
1 polymer ?
#
loop_
_entity_poly.entity_id
_entity_poly.type
_entity_poly.pdbx_seq_one_letter_code
_entity_poly.pdbx_strand_id
1 'polypeptide(L)'
;MKFRGLIHFHSCYSYDSVLSIKKIINFALNNNLNFLCLTDHETIEGAQELKKYVEKYNLPIKIIIGAEYKTSLGDVIALNIKSNIKSMEFDEFVKEVKGQGGILLFPHPYKGHKEIEKIAQHVDRIEIFNSRVDKKNNKKAFKLAKKYNKNTYCASDAHTFLSLKNCILEFESEKTSFIKALSNAHITCLNCKNSFYFEIIYSQLIKSIKYRSFLLFFSQVKQFIKLCLTFRLFRRIS
;
A
#
# COMPACT_ATOMS: atom_id res chain seq x y z
N MET A 1 10.61 -18.54 11.84
CA MET A 1 10.79 -18.39 10.37
C MET A 1 10.81 -16.91 10.04
N LYS A 2 11.76 -16.49 9.18
CA LYS A 2 11.88 -15.08 8.77
C LYS A 2 11.02 -14.83 7.53
N PHE A 3 10.15 -13.83 7.62
CA PHE A 3 9.33 -13.35 6.51
C PHE A 3 9.86 -12.03 6.00
N ARG A 4 9.99 -11.93 4.67
CA ARG A 4 10.46 -10.74 3.98
C ARG A 4 9.55 -10.44 2.79
N GLY A 5 9.01 -9.24 2.70
CA GLY A 5 8.02 -8.94 1.67
C GLY A 5 7.57 -7.50 1.59
N LEU A 6 6.45 -7.31 0.91
CA LEU A 6 5.83 -6.01 0.66
C LEU A 6 4.40 -5.98 1.18
N ILE A 7 4.03 -4.85 1.76
CA ILE A 7 2.66 -4.47 2.08
C ILE A 7 2.40 -3.13 1.40
N HIS A 8 1.18 -2.89 0.96
CA HIS A 8 0.73 -1.64 0.35
C HIS A 8 1.53 -1.28 -0.92
N PHE A 9 1.10 -1.85 -2.02
CA PHE A 9 1.55 -1.55 -3.38
C PHE A 9 0.44 -1.93 -4.36
N HIS A 10 0.50 -1.40 -5.59
CA HIS A 10 -0.57 -1.44 -6.58
C HIS A 10 -0.14 -2.09 -7.88
N SER A 11 -1.06 -2.82 -8.51
CA SER A 11 -0.86 -3.44 -9.81
C SER A 11 -1.65 -2.73 -10.92
N CYS A 12 -1.64 -3.29 -12.12
CA CYS A 12 -2.44 -2.80 -13.24
C CYS A 12 -3.97 -2.92 -13.02
N TYR A 13 -4.41 -3.58 -11.96
CA TYR A 13 -5.81 -3.62 -11.52
C TYR A 13 -6.24 -2.32 -10.81
N SER A 14 -5.30 -1.55 -10.28
CA SER A 14 -5.56 -0.19 -9.80
C SER A 14 -5.70 0.80 -10.95
N TYR A 15 -6.49 1.82 -10.72
CA TYR A 15 -6.75 2.88 -11.71
C TYR A 15 -5.53 3.78 -12.00
N ASP A 16 -4.49 3.75 -11.19
CA ASP A 16 -3.33 4.64 -11.24
C ASP A 16 -1.99 3.91 -11.33
N SER A 17 -2.02 2.59 -11.62
CA SER A 17 -0.83 1.78 -11.82
C SER A 17 -0.90 0.97 -13.12
N VAL A 18 0.26 0.67 -13.69
CA VAL A 18 0.43 -0.25 -14.86
C VAL A 18 1.40 -1.39 -14.53
N LEU A 19 1.65 -1.60 -13.26
CA LEU A 19 2.58 -2.62 -12.79
C LEU A 19 1.98 -4.01 -12.97
N SER A 20 2.49 -4.80 -13.91
CA SER A 20 1.95 -6.12 -14.20
C SER A 20 2.32 -7.14 -13.12
N ILE A 21 1.45 -8.15 -12.94
CA ILE A 21 1.67 -9.28 -12.01
C ILE A 21 3.02 -9.96 -12.26
N LYS A 22 3.40 -10.20 -13.52
CA LYS A 22 4.69 -10.80 -13.87
C LYS A 22 5.89 -9.98 -13.39
N LYS A 23 5.82 -8.63 -13.50
CA LYS A 23 6.89 -7.74 -13.00
C LYS A 23 6.98 -7.76 -11.47
N ILE A 24 5.84 -7.84 -10.78
CA ILE A 24 5.79 -7.96 -9.31
C ILE A 24 6.45 -9.28 -8.87
N ILE A 25 6.09 -10.39 -9.48
CA ILE A 25 6.68 -11.71 -9.18
C ILE A 25 8.18 -11.73 -9.43
N ASN A 26 8.63 -11.26 -10.59
CA ASN A 26 10.06 -11.19 -10.91
C ASN A 26 10.82 -10.34 -9.89
N PHE A 27 10.25 -9.21 -9.48
CA PHE A 27 10.83 -8.40 -8.42
C PHE A 27 10.93 -9.17 -7.10
N ALA A 28 9.88 -9.86 -6.70
CA ALA A 28 9.84 -10.63 -5.46
C ALA A 28 10.91 -11.74 -5.45
N LEU A 29 11.00 -12.53 -6.52
CA LEU A 29 12.00 -13.60 -6.64
C LEU A 29 13.43 -13.05 -6.62
N ASN A 30 13.72 -12.00 -7.39
CA ASN A 30 15.05 -11.39 -7.47
C ASN A 30 15.49 -10.72 -6.15
N ASN A 31 14.56 -10.43 -5.24
CA ASN A 31 14.84 -9.81 -3.93
C ASN A 31 14.62 -10.77 -2.75
N ASN A 32 14.43 -12.06 -3.02
CA ASN A 32 14.18 -13.10 -2.00
C ASN A 32 13.00 -12.75 -1.09
N LEU A 33 11.92 -12.20 -1.66
CA LEU A 33 10.69 -11.94 -0.93
C LEU A 33 9.85 -13.21 -0.87
N ASN A 34 9.34 -13.54 0.30
CA ASN A 34 8.53 -14.73 0.53
C ASN A 34 7.10 -14.44 0.97
N PHE A 35 6.70 -13.15 1.03
CA PHE A 35 5.29 -12.76 1.13
C PHE A 35 4.99 -11.45 0.39
N LEU A 36 3.73 -11.32 -0.07
CA LEU A 36 3.23 -10.11 -0.73
C LEU A 36 1.79 -9.84 -0.29
N CYS A 37 1.50 -8.58 0.08
CA CYS A 37 0.15 -8.06 0.35
C CYS A 37 -0.15 -6.96 -0.69
N LEU A 38 -0.63 -7.36 -1.86
CA LEU A 38 -1.07 -6.45 -2.92
C LEU A 38 -2.39 -5.80 -2.50
N THR A 39 -2.51 -4.50 -2.68
CA THR A 39 -3.64 -3.69 -2.19
C THR A 39 -4.16 -2.74 -3.26
N ASP A 40 -4.59 -3.29 -4.39
CA ASP A 40 -5.20 -2.49 -5.45
C ASP A 40 -6.42 -1.71 -4.93
N HIS A 41 -6.68 -0.55 -5.52
CA HIS A 41 -7.80 0.30 -5.10
C HIS A 41 -9.15 -0.39 -5.37
N GLU A 42 -9.93 -0.56 -4.29
CA GLU A 42 -11.34 -1.01 -4.30
C GLU A 42 -11.57 -2.40 -4.89
N THR A 43 -10.51 -3.18 -5.11
CA THR A 43 -10.62 -4.53 -5.67
C THR A 43 -9.55 -5.49 -5.16
N ILE A 44 -9.94 -6.73 -4.92
CA ILE A 44 -9.02 -7.83 -4.60
C ILE A 44 -8.59 -8.64 -5.83
N GLU A 45 -9.07 -8.30 -7.03
CA GLU A 45 -8.84 -9.09 -8.24
C GLU A 45 -7.35 -9.24 -8.58
N GLY A 46 -6.58 -8.14 -8.47
CA GLY A 46 -5.13 -8.19 -8.68
C GLY A 46 -4.42 -9.13 -7.70
N ALA A 47 -4.83 -9.11 -6.42
CA ALA A 47 -4.28 -10.01 -5.40
C ALA A 47 -4.68 -11.47 -5.64
N GLN A 48 -5.89 -11.73 -6.11
CA GLN A 48 -6.35 -13.06 -6.51
C GLN A 48 -5.57 -13.59 -7.72
N GLU A 49 -5.35 -12.75 -8.72
CA GLU A 49 -4.57 -13.12 -9.91
C GLU A 49 -3.10 -13.39 -9.55
N LEU A 50 -2.52 -12.56 -8.67
CA LEU A 50 -1.18 -12.77 -8.13
C LEU A 50 -1.08 -14.12 -7.38
N LYS A 51 -2.10 -14.47 -6.59
CA LYS A 51 -2.18 -15.75 -5.88
C LYS A 51 -2.26 -16.93 -6.84
N LYS A 52 -3.16 -16.88 -7.84
CA LYS A 52 -3.27 -17.90 -8.89
C LYS A 52 -1.96 -18.10 -9.64
N TYR A 53 -1.24 -17.01 -9.95
CA TYR A 53 0.06 -17.10 -10.61
C TYR A 53 1.09 -17.85 -9.75
N VAL A 54 1.18 -17.51 -8.46
CA VAL A 54 2.10 -18.15 -7.50
C VAL A 54 1.78 -19.64 -7.35
N GLU A 55 0.51 -20.00 -7.22
CA GLU A 55 0.05 -21.39 -7.12
C GLU A 55 0.33 -22.19 -8.41
N LYS A 56 0.03 -21.62 -9.57
CA LYS A 56 0.26 -22.26 -10.88
C LYS A 56 1.72 -22.64 -11.11
N TYR A 57 2.65 -21.80 -10.68
CA TYR A 57 4.10 -22.03 -10.87
C TYR A 57 4.80 -22.53 -9.60
N ASN A 58 4.04 -22.89 -8.57
CA ASN A 58 4.53 -23.39 -7.27
C ASN A 58 5.67 -22.54 -6.70
N LEU A 59 5.48 -21.21 -6.70
CA LEU A 59 6.51 -20.27 -6.25
C LEU A 59 6.52 -20.16 -4.71
N PRO A 60 7.69 -19.95 -4.07
CA PRO A 60 7.83 -19.90 -2.62
C PRO A 60 7.42 -18.53 -2.04
N ILE A 61 6.28 -17.99 -2.48
CA ILE A 61 5.79 -16.66 -2.09
C ILE A 61 4.38 -16.80 -1.51
N LYS A 62 4.16 -16.34 -0.29
CA LYS A 62 2.85 -16.30 0.33
C LYS A 62 2.10 -15.05 -0.09
N ILE A 63 0.93 -15.19 -0.67
CA ILE A 63 0.07 -14.06 -1.06
C ILE A 63 -1.02 -13.87 -0.03
N ILE A 64 -1.18 -12.64 0.45
CA ILE A 64 -2.27 -12.22 1.31
C ILE A 64 -3.22 -11.36 0.46
N ILE A 65 -4.45 -11.83 0.35
CA ILE A 65 -5.50 -11.11 -0.39
C ILE A 65 -5.87 -9.85 0.39
N GLY A 66 -5.89 -8.73 -0.28
CA GLY A 66 -6.29 -7.45 0.30
C GLY A 66 -6.55 -6.40 -0.76
N ALA A 67 -7.05 -5.26 -0.31
CA ALA A 67 -7.26 -4.08 -1.14
C ALA A 67 -7.24 -2.81 -0.29
N GLU A 68 -6.98 -1.67 -0.91
CA GLU A 68 -7.13 -0.35 -0.32
C GLU A 68 -8.47 0.24 -0.73
N TYR A 69 -9.29 0.59 0.26
CA TYR A 69 -10.65 1.10 0.07
C TYR A 69 -10.75 2.54 0.52
N LYS A 70 -11.44 3.36 -0.26
CA LYS A 70 -11.76 4.75 0.09
C LYS A 70 -13.06 4.80 0.89
N THR A 71 -12.94 4.76 2.21
CA THR A 71 -14.10 4.88 3.11
C THR A 71 -14.57 6.33 3.25
N SER A 72 -15.69 6.53 3.94
CA SER A 72 -16.22 7.87 4.27
C SER A 72 -15.25 8.75 5.08
N LEU A 73 -14.27 8.12 5.78
CA LEU A 73 -13.24 8.83 6.56
C LEU A 73 -11.88 8.92 5.85
N GLY A 74 -11.69 8.22 4.72
CA GLY A 74 -10.45 8.17 3.95
C GLY A 74 -10.01 6.73 3.65
N ASP A 75 -8.79 6.58 3.18
CA ASP A 75 -8.29 5.31 2.72
C ASP A 75 -7.99 4.35 3.89
N VAL A 76 -8.44 3.09 3.78
CA VAL A 76 -8.17 2.02 4.74
C VAL A 76 -7.84 0.74 3.97
N ILE A 77 -6.79 0.03 4.38
CA ILE A 77 -6.43 -1.24 3.78
C ILE A 77 -7.07 -2.38 4.58
N ALA A 78 -7.74 -3.27 3.86
CA ALA A 78 -8.21 -4.54 4.37
C ALA A 78 -7.35 -5.68 3.84
N LEU A 79 -6.70 -6.45 4.72
CA LEU A 79 -5.91 -7.64 4.37
C LEU A 79 -6.60 -8.91 4.89
N ASN A 80 -6.26 -10.06 4.30
CA ASN A 80 -6.79 -11.37 4.65
C ASN A 80 -8.32 -11.45 4.49
N ILE A 81 -8.86 -10.76 3.50
CA ILE A 81 -10.28 -10.80 3.14
C ILE A 81 -10.54 -11.83 2.03
N LYS A 82 -11.78 -12.33 1.96
CA LYS A 82 -12.20 -13.38 1.02
C LYS A 82 -12.96 -12.82 -0.18
N SER A 83 -13.61 -11.69 -0.01
CA SER A 83 -14.40 -10.97 -1.01
C SER A 83 -14.24 -9.48 -0.86
N ASN A 84 -14.53 -8.71 -1.92
CA ASN A 84 -14.55 -7.25 -1.86
C ASN A 84 -15.51 -6.76 -0.77
N ILE A 85 -15.11 -5.69 -0.09
CA ILE A 85 -15.96 -5.02 0.90
C ILE A 85 -17.00 -4.18 0.15
N LYS A 86 -18.24 -4.21 0.62
CA LYS A 86 -19.37 -3.55 -0.04
C LYS A 86 -19.65 -2.16 0.49
N SER A 87 -19.61 -2.00 1.81
CA SER A 87 -19.88 -0.71 2.43
C SER A 87 -18.63 0.15 2.51
N MET A 88 -18.74 1.41 2.08
CA MET A 88 -17.69 2.42 2.24
C MET A 88 -17.93 3.33 3.45
N GLU A 89 -19.05 3.15 4.18
CA GLU A 89 -19.22 3.77 5.50
C GLU A 89 -18.27 3.12 6.50
N PHE A 90 -17.44 3.94 7.16
CA PHE A 90 -16.30 3.46 7.92
C PHE A 90 -16.65 2.39 8.98
N ASP A 91 -17.70 2.64 9.77
CA ASP A 91 -18.07 1.72 10.85
C ASP A 91 -18.61 0.38 10.31
N GLU A 92 -19.34 0.38 9.21
CA GLU A 92 -19.81 -0.82 8.51
C GLU A 92 -18.66 -1.52 7.79
N PHE A 93 -17.75 -0.75 7.17
CA PHE A 93 -16.54 -1.28 6.57
C PHE A 93 -15.71 -2.08 7.58
N VAL A 94 -15.48 -1.52 8.77
CA VAL A 94 -14.75 -2.20 9.86
C VAL A 94 -15.43 -3.50 10.26
N LYS A 95 -16.76 -3.51 10.40
CA LYS A 95 -17.52 -4.73 10.75
C LYS A 95 -17.40 -5.80 9.66
N GLU A 96 -17.51 -5.41 8.39
CA GLU A 96 -17.43 -6.34 7.26
C GLU A 96 -16.03 -6.96 7.14
N VAL A 97 -14.96 -6.16 7.30
CA VAL A 97 -13.58 -6.67 7.30
C VAL A 97 -13.34 -7.65 8.44
N LYS A 98 -13.77 -7.29 9.65
CA LYS A 98 -13.64 -8.18 10.82
C LYS A 98 -14.48 -9.45 10.68
N GLY A 99 -15.67 -9.35 10.10
CA GLY A 99 -16.53 -10.51 9.80
C GLY A 99 -15.89 -11.52 8.85
N GLN A 100 -14.98 -11.07 7.98
CA GLN A 100 -14.19 -11.93 7.11
C GLN A 100 -12.90 -12.47 7.77
N GLY A 101 -12.60 -12.09 9.01
CA GLY A 101 -11.34 -12.39 9.70
C GLY A 101 -10.17 -11.57 9.17
N GLY A 102 -10.47 -10.40 8.62
CA GLY A 102 -9.49 -9.48 8.02
C GLY A 102 -8.72 -8.66 9.04
N ILE A 103 -7.63 -8.07 8.57
CA ILE A 103 -6.74 -7.15 9.29
C ILE A 103 -6.91 -5.76 8.70
N LEU A 104 -7.09 -4.76 9.55
CA LEU A 104 -7.24 -3.36 9.16
C LEU A 104 -5.91 -2.63 9.29
N LEU A 105 -5.47 -1.98 8.21
CA LEU A 105 -4.28 -1.12 8.22
C LEU A 105 -4.67 0.32 7.89
N PHE A 106 -4.02 1.27 8.54
CA PHE A 106 -4.18 2.69 8.28
C PHE A 106 -3.04 3.20 7.39
N PRO A 107 -3.25 3.34 6.08
CA PRO A 107 -2.25 3.85 5.16
C PRO A 107 -2.12 5.37 5.30
N HIS A 108 -0.91 5.90 5.09
CA HIS A 108 -0.58 7.34 5.01
C HIS A 108 -1.52 8.29 5.80
N PRO A 109 -1.59 8.22 7.14
CA PRO A 109 -2.65 8.83 7.97
C PRO A 109 -2.88 10.34 7.77
N TYR A 110 -1.86 11.08 7.32
CA TYR A 110 -1.94 12.52 7.11
C TYR A 110 -2.07 12.93 5.63
N LYS A 111 -2.65 12.05 4.80
CA LYS A 111 -2.89 12.30 3.37
C LYS A 111 -4.34 11.95 3.01
N GLY A 112 -5.22 12.98 3.04
CA GLY A 112 -6.60 12.83 2.55
C GLY A 112 -7.60 12.19 3.51
N HIS A 113 -7.29 12.09 4.82
CA HIS A 113 -8.18 11.49 5.81
C HIS A 113 -8.93 12.53 6.64
N LYS A 114 -10.13 12.15 7.06
CA LYS A 114 -10.93 12.79 8.09
C LYS A 114 -10.87 11.97 9.37
N GLU A 115 -11.15 12.56 10.51
CA GLU A 115 -11.26 11.85 11.79
C GLU A 115 -10.13 10.83 12.04
N ILE A 116 -8.90 11.25 11.79
CA ILE A 116 -7.67 10.41 11.87
C ILE A 116 -7.62 9.60 13.17
N GLU A 117 -8.07 10.19 14.28
CA GLU A 117 -8.05 9.54 15.59
C GLU A 117 -9.06 8.39 15.67
N LYS A 118 -10.25 8.56 15.09
CA LYS A 118 -11.26 7.50 15.01
C LYS A 118 -10.72 6.30 14.20
N ILE A 119 -10.12 6.56 13.03
CA ILE A 119 -9.49 5.48 12.24
C ILE A 119 -8.41 4.78 13.05
N ALA A 120 -7.51 5.56 13.68
CA ALA A 120 -6.39 5.01 14.46
C ALA A 120 -6.83 4.08 15.60
N GLN A 121 -7.98 4.34 16.22
CA GLN A 121 -8.54 3.49 17.27
C GLN A 121 -8.98 2.11 16.77
N HIS A 122 -9.50 2.01 15.54
CA HIS A 122 -10.14 0.82 15.00
C HIS A 122 -9.21 -0.11 14.20
N VAL A 123 -8.04 0.39 13.75
CA VAL A 123 -7.10 -0.39 12.93
C VAL A 123 -6.13 -1.21 13.78
N ASP A 124 -5.60 -2.27 13.19
CA ASP A 124 -4.60 -3.14 13.81
C ASP A 124 -3.19 -2.55 13.70
N ARG A 125 -2.88 -1.86 12.59
CA ARG A 125 -1.58 -1.24 12.35
C ARG A 125 -1.70 0.14 11.73
N ILE A 126 -0.71 0.99 11.97
CA ILE A 126 -0.59 2.32 11.38
C ILE A 126 0.69 2.38 10.54
N GLU A 127 0.57 2.90 9.33
CA GLU A 127 1.70 3.14 8.43
C GLU A 127 2.47 4.36 8.90
N ILE A 128 3.71 4.13 9.34
CA ILE A 128 4.58 5.19 9.87
C ILE A 128 5.57 5.74 8.85
N PHE A 129 5.74 5.03 7.76
CA PHE A 129 6.50 5.47 6.60
C PHE A 129 5.77 5.03 5.33
N ASN A 130 5.47 6.00 4.48
CA ASN A 130 4.99 5.79 3.13
C ASN A 130 5.92 6.55 2.17
N SER A 131 6.40 5.88 1.12
CA SER A 131 7.39 6.47 0.23
C SER A 131 6.88 7.65 -0.59
N ARG A 132 5.55 7.80 -0.71
CA ARG A 132 4.87 8.88 -1.44
C ARG A 132 4.41 10.03 -0.53
N VAL A 133 4.81 10.00 0.73
CA VAL A 133 4.48 11.01 1.75
C VAL A 133 5.75 11.70 2.22
N ASP A 134 5.67 13.01 2.46
CA ASP A 134 6.79 13.78 2.95
C ASP A 134 7.22 13.36 4.37
N LYS A 135 8.46 13.69 4.72
CA LYS A 135 9.08 13.32 6.00
C LYS A 135 8.31 13.86 7.22
N LYS A 136 7.71 15.06 7.09
CA LYS A 136 6.96 15.69 8.19
C LYS A 136 5.71 14.89 8.52
N ASN A 137 4.96 14.45 7.51
CA ASN A 137 3.73 13.67 7.68
C ASN A 137 4.01 12.22 8.10
N ASN A 138 5.09 11.59 7.59
CA ASN A 138 5.58 10.31 8.10
C ASN A 138 5.91 10.40 9.60
N LYS A 139 6.58 11.49 10.03
CA LYS A 139 6.89 11.73 11.45
C LYS A 139 5.64 11.91 12.34
N LYS A 140 4.59 12.55 11.79
CA LYS A 140 3.30 12.66 12.49
C LYS A 140 2.62 11.28 12.62
N ALA A 141 2.66 10.45 11.57
CA ALA A 141 2.10 9.09 11.61
C ALA A 141 2.77 8.22 12.68
N PHE A 142 4.10 8.33 12.84
CA PHE A 142 4.80 7.67 13.94
C PHE A 142 4.32 8.13 15.33
N LYS A 143 4.11 9.45 15.52
CA LYS A 143 3.57 9.98 16.77
C LYS A 143 2.14 9.48 17.03
N LEU A 144 1.30 9.39 15.97
CA LEU A 144 -0.05 8.86 16.06
C LEU A 144 -0.04 7.40 16.51
N ALA A 145 0.81 6.56 15.92
CA ALA A 145 0.93 5.16 16.30
C ALA A 145 1.32 5.01 17.78
N LYS A 146 2.27 5.83 18.28
CA LYS A 146 2.64 5.87 19.70
C LYS A 146 1.47 6.30 20.60
N LYS A 147 0.74 7.38 20.21
CA LYS A 147 -0.40 7.90 20.98
C LYS A 147 -1.46 6.83 21.23
N TYR A 148 -1.74 5.99 20.20
CA TYR A 148 -2.78 4.95 20.28
C TYR A 148 -2.24 3.56 20.57
N ASN A 149 -0.94 3.42 20.91
CA ASN A 149 -0.27 2.14 21.18
C ASN A 149 -0.54 1.10 20.08
N LYS A 150 -0.42 1.53 18.80
CA LYS A 150 -0.68 0.66 17.66
C LYS A 150 0.59 0.06 17.10
N ASN A 151 0.49 -1.17 16.62
CA ASN A 151 1.53 -1.78 15.83
C ASN A 151 1.78 -0.97 14.55
N THR A 152 3.01 -1.02 14.05
CA THR A 152 3.42 -0.18 12.93
C THR A 152 3.85 -1.01 11.72
N TYR A 153 3.80 -0.41 10.54
CA TYR A 153 4.42 -0.91 9.32
C TYR A 153 4.92 0.25 8.47
N CYS A 154 5.71 -0.06 7.45
CA CYS A 154 6.16 0.88 6.44
C CYS A 154 5.78 0.36 5.06
N ALA A 155 5.62 1.24 4.09
CA ALA A 155 5.27 0.83 2.74
C ALA A 155 5.93 1.68 1.66
N SER A 156 6.05 1.06 0.49
CA SER A 156 6.47 1.76 -0.72
C SER A 156 5.31 2.50 -1.39
N ASP A 157 4.06 2.05 -1.18
CA ASP A 157 2.90 2.56 -1.91
C ASP A 157 3.19 2.60 -3.43
N ALA A 158 3.81 1.50 -3.93
CA ALA A 158 4.40 1.47 -5.24
C ALA A 158 3.33 1.36 -6.33
N HIS A 159 3.40 2.27 -7.29
CA HIS A 159 2.60 2.28 -8.53
C HIS A 159 3.48 2.06 -9.76
N THR A 160 4.80 2.02 -9.56
CA THR A 160 5.81 1.80 -10.59
C THR A 160 6.78 0.71 -10.14
N PHE A 161 7.48 0.10 -11.10
CA PHE A 161 8.50 -0.90 -10.80
C PHE A 161 9.65 -0.33 -9.94
N LEU A 162 10.02 0.92 -10.16
CA LEU A 162 11.10 1.58 -9.43
C LEU A 162 10.79 1.75 -7.94
N SER A 163 9.53 2.00 -7.60
CA SER A 163 9.10 2.23 -6.21
C SER A 163 9.05 0.95 -5.37
N LEU A 164 8.93 -0.24 -5.96
CA LEU A 164 8.83 -1.49 -5.20
C LEU A 164 9.98 -1.68 -4.20
N LYS A 165 11.20 -1.26 -4.58
CA LYS A 165 12.39 -1.36 -3.73
C LYS A 165 12.50 -0.29 -2.63
N ASN A 166 11.59 0.68 -2.61
CA ASN A 166 11.69 1.80 -1.67
C ASN A 166 11.43 1.39 -0.22
N CYS A 167 10.67 0.33 0.00
CA CYS A 167 10.43 -0.21 1.33
C CYS A 167 10.20 -1.71 1.26
N ILE A 168 11.02 -2.48 1.96
CA ILE A 168 10.86 -3.92 2.16
C ILE A 168 10.68 -4.15 3.65
N LEU A 169 9.81 -5.08 4.02
CA LEU A 169 9.48 -5.41 5.39
C LEU A 169 10.08 -6.75 5.79
N GLU A 170 10.47 -6.87 7.05
CA GLU A 170 10.89 -8.13 7.66
C GLU A 170 10.25 -8.32 9.03
N PHE A 171 9.85 -9.55 9.33
CA PHE A 171 9.45 -9.98 10.67
C PHE A 171 9.67 -11.49 10.85
N GLU A 172 9.68 -11.93 12.10
CA GLU A 172 9.79 -13.34 12.43
C GLU A 172 8.46 -13.89 12.95
N SER A 173 8.13 -15.10 12.55
CA SER A 173 6.96 -15.83 13.02
C SER A 173 7.10 -17.33 12.80
N GLU A 174 6.29 -18.12 13.49
CA GLU A 174 6.00 -19.49 13.09
C GLU A 174 5.16 -19.50 11.80
N LYS A 175 5.33 -20.50 10.94
CA LYS A 175 4.64 -20.61 9.66
C LYS A 175 3.11 -20.62 9.83
N THR A 176 2.62 -21.30 10.86
CA THR A 176 1.20 -21.44 11.19
C THR A 176 0.58 -20.16 11.74
N SER A 177 1.39 -19.27 12.31
CA SER A 177 0.97 -18.02 12.95
C SER A 177 1.15 -16.77 12.08
N PHE A 178 1.40 -16.93 10.78
CA PHE A 178 1.73 -15.82 9.88
C PHE A 178 0.71 -14.67 9.92
N ILE A 179 -0.59 -14.95 9.81
CA ILE A 179 -1.64 -13.92 9.83
C ILE A 179 -1.68 -13.20 11.19
N LYS A 180 -1.55 -13.94 12.29
CA LYS A 180 -1.45 -13.37 13.65
C LYS A 180 -0.19 -12.49 13.79
N ALA A 181 0.94 -12.95 13.25
CA ALA A 181 2.17 -12.16 13.26
C ALA A 181 2.07 -10.92 12.37
N LEU A 182 1.44 -11.04 11.19
CA LEU A 182 1.18 -9.90 10.32
C LEU A 182 0.32 -8.82 11.02
N SER A 183 -0.59 -9.22 11.93
CA SER A 183 -1.36 -8.29 12.77
C SER A 183 -0.53 -7.72 13.93
N ASN A 184 0.28 -8.54 14.64
CA ASN A 184 0.79 -8.19 15.96
C ASN A 184 2.32 -8.17 16.12
N ALA A 185 3.10 -8.83 15.23
CA ALA A 185 4.55 -8.89 15.38
C ALA A 185 5.21 -7.52 15.16
N HIS A 186 6.39 -7.35 15.73
CA HIS A 186 7.25 -6.22 15.37
C HIS A 186 7.73 -6.38 13.91
N ILE A 187 7.42 -5.39 13.07
CA ILE A 187 7.84 -5.37 11.67
C ILE A 187 9.00 -4.39 11.51
N THR A 188 10.14 -4.89 11.04
CA THR A 188 11.29 -4.06 10.67
C THR A 188 11.13 -3.53 9.25
N CYS A 189 11.39 -2.26 9.07
CA CYS A 189 11.31 -1.59 7.77
C CYS A 189 12.72 -1.43 7.19
N LEU A 190 12.93 -2.01 6.01
CA LEU A 190 14.21 -1.94 5.29
C LEU A 190 14.11 -0.95 4.13
N ASN A 191 15.22 -0.28 3.82
CA ASN A 191 15.34 0.59 2.64
C ASN A 191 14.28 1.72 2.55
N CYS A 192 13.86 2.32 3.67
CA CYS A 192 12.87 3.38 3.68
C CYS A 192 13.32 4.61 2.87
N LYS A 193 13.03 4.63 1.58
CA LYS A 193 13.37 5.71 0.64
C LYS A 193 12.10 6.32 0.05
N ASN A 194 12.01 7.65 0.06
CA ASN A 194 10.89 8.32 -0.60
C ASN A 194 10.93 8.12 -2.12
N SER A 195 9.77 8.10 -2.74
CA SER A 195 9.60 8.09 -4.20
C SER A 195 10.09 9.39 -4.82
N PHE A 196 10.39 9.35 -6.11
CA PHE A 196 10.68 10.56 -6.86
C PHE A 196 9.38 11.27 -7.26
N TYR A 197 9.43 12.58 -7.45
CA TYR A 197 8.26 13.35 -7.89
C TYR A 197 7.70 12.86 -9.24
N PHE A 198 8.56 12.45 -10.17
CA PHE A 198 8.09 11.94 -11.46
C PHE A 198 7.22 10.69 -11.33
N GLU A 199 7.48 9.83 -10.33
CA GLU A 199 6.68 8.61 -10.10
C GLU A 199 5.25 8.95 -9.68
N ILE A 200 5.10 10.02 -8.87
CA ILE A 200 3.78 10.52 -8.48
C ILE A 200 3.01 11.05 -9.70
N ILE A 201 3.67 11.90 -10.49
CA ILE A 201 3.05 12.45 -11.71
C ILE A 201 2.68 11.34 -12.68
N TYR A 202 3.58 10.36 -12.88
CA TYR A 202 3.35 9.24 -13.76
C TYR A 202 2.09 8.46 -13.34
N SER A 203 1.94 8.11 -12.06
CA SER A 203 0.74 7.42 -11.57
C SER A 203 -0.53 8.25 -11.77
N GLN A 204 -0.48 9.57 -11.55
CA GLN A 204 -1.63 10.45 -11.76
C GLN A 204 -1.96 10.63 -13.25
N LEU A 205 -0.98 10.60 -14.15
CA LEU A 205 -1.21 10.56 -15.60
C LEU A 205 -1.92 9.26 -16.01
N ILE A 206 -1.47 8.10 -15.50
CA ILE A 206 -2.15 6.82 -15.71
C ILE A 206 -3.60 6.88 -15.22
N LYS A 207 -3.83 7.42 -14.02
CA LYS A 207 -5.18 7.64 -13.48
C LYS A 207 -6.03 8.48 -14.43
N SER A 208 -5.49 9.59 -14.94
CA SER A 208 -6.21 10.49 -15.84
C SER A 208 -6.62 9.80 -17.15
N ILE A 209 -5.76 8.94 -17.70
CA ILE A 209 -6.02 8.16 -18.89
C ILE A 209 -7.10 7.12 -18.64
N LYS A 210 -6.96 6.31 -17.56
CA LYS A 210 -7.94 5.27 -17.20
C LYS A 210 -9.34 5.85 -16.91
N TYR A 211 -9.41 7.02 -16.27
CA TYR A 211 -10.66 7.74 -16.01
C TYR A 211 -11.12 8.63 -17.16
N ARG A 212 -10.37 8.72 -18.26
CA ARG A 212 -10.65 9.61 -19.41
C ARG A 212 -10.87 11.07 -18.97
N SER A 213 -10.12 11.53 -17.96
CA SER A 213 -10.26 12.87 -17.37
C SER A 213 -9.26 13.85 -17.97
N PHE A 214 -9.70 14.66 -18.94
CA PHE A 214 -8.87 15.71 -19.53
C PHE A 214 -8.39 16.75 -18.51
N LEU A 215 -9.26 17.15 -17.57
CA LEU A 215 -8.90 18.12 -16.52
C LEU A 215 -7.74 17.60 -15.67
N LEU A 216 -7.81 16.34 -15.22
CA LEU A 216 -6.74 15.71 -14.45
C LEU A 216 -5.47 15.60 -15.30
N PHE A 217 -5.58 15.20 -16.57
CA PHE A 217 -4.45 15.07 -17.49
C PHE A 217 -3.68 16.39 -17.63
N PHE A 218 -4.36 17.48 -18.01
CA PHE A 218 -3.73 18.79 -18.15
C PHE A 218 -3.15 19.33 -16.85
N SER A 219 -3.82 19.09 -15.72
CA SER A 219 -3.29 19.41 -14.40
C SER A 219 -1.94 18.74 -14.13
N GLN A 220 -1.83 17.45 -14.47
CA GLN A 220 -0.58 16.70 -14.28
C GLN A 220 0.52 17.13 -15.25
N VAL A 221 0.17 17.45 -16.51
CA VAL A 221 1.12 18.02 -17.47
C VAL A 221 1.66 19.36 -16.98
N LYS A 222 0.80 20.24 -16.46
CA LYS A 222 1.23 21.52 -15.86
C LYS A 222 2.18 21.30 -14.68
N GLN A 223 1.88 20.34 -13.81
CA GLN A 223 2.73 20.01 -12.68
C GLN A 223 4.07 19.42 -13.13
N PHE A 224 4.08 18.57 -14.15
CA PHE A 224 5.29 18.02 -14.76
C PHE A 224 6.20 19.15 -15.27
N ILE A 225 5.67 20.08 -16.06
CA ILE A 225 6.42 21.24 -16.58
C ILE A 225 7.01 22.06 -15.43
N LYS A 226 6.20 22.33 -14.38
CA LYS A 226 6.67 23.07 -13.19
C LYS A 226 7.85 22.37 -12.51
N LEU A 227 7.79 21.03 -12.37
CA LEU A 227 8.87 20.27 -11.74
C LEU A 227 10.12 20.19 -12.60
N CYS A 228 9.97 20.14 -13.92
CA CYS A 228 11.10 20.26 -14.86
C CYS A 228 11.80 21.63 -14.71
N LEU A 229 11.03 22.73 -14.77
CA LEU A 229 11.55 24.09 -14.66
C LEU A 229 12.24 24.36 -13.30
N THR A 230 11.78 23.69 -12.24
CA THR A 230 12.38 23.82 -10.89
C THR A 230 13.46 22.78 -10.59
N PHE A 231 13.84 21.93 -11.56
CA PHE A 231 14.80 20.82 -11.41
C PHE A 231 14.43 19.83 -10.28
N ARG A 232 13.13 19.70 -9.95
CA ARG A 232 12.63 18.82 -8.88
C ARG A 232 12.13 17.47 -9.36
N LEU A 233 11.94 17.27 -10.66
CA LEU A 233 11.32 16.06 -11.21
C LEU A 233 11.99 14.76 -10.73
N PHE A 234 13.33 14.75 -10.71
CA PHE A 234 14.13 13.60 -10.28
C PHE A 234 14.60 13.71 -8.82
N ARG A 235 14.04 14.61 -8.03
CA ARG A 235 14.26 14.64 -6.59
C ARG A 235 13.28 13.73 -5.88
N ARG A 236 13.73 13.17 -4.75
CA ARG A 236 12.84 12.43 -3.86
C ARG A 236 11.95 13.40 -3.08
N ILE A 237 10.77 12.92 -2.72
CA ILE A 237 9.84 13.65 -1.85
C ILE A 237 10.53 13.84 -0.49
N SER A 238 10.53 15.07 0.03
CA SER A 238 11.23 15.46 1.26
C SER A 238 10.26 15.76 2.40
#